data_46de05f8f95e0edb113aaf746757a032
#
_entry.id   46de05f8f95e0edb113aaf746757a032
#
_cell.length_a   1.000
_cell.length_b   1.000
_cell.length_c   1.000
_cell.angle_alpha   90.00
_cell.angle_beta   90.00
_cell.angle_gamma   90.00
#
_symmetry.space_group_name_H-M   'P 1'
#
loop_
_entity.id
_entity.type
_entity.pdbx_description
1 polymer ?
#
loop_
_entity_poly.entity_id
_entity_poly.type
_entity_poly.pdbx_seq_one_letter_code
_entity_poly.pdbx_strand_id
1 'polypeptide(L)'
;KCKDFIWLIIDDGSTDSTAGLVKEWQQQECGFEIQYIYKENGGMHTAHNIAYANIHTELNICIDSDDCMGFDAVKLILKKWESVKNTDYAGIIGLDADFSGHIIGKGFPKDMQKTTLSGYYAAGGRGDKKLVYRTDIINKYPSYPVFAGEKYVSLAYKYRLIDQEYQLAVLPEVLCNVEYQEDGSSKNMLRQYLRNPNGFAFWRKICMRYPQSKKRLLMDCIHYCS
;
A
#
# COMPACT_ATOMS: atom_id res chain seq x y z
N LYS A 1 -4.34 4.05 -24.00
CA LYS A 1 -4.03 3.65 -22.61
C LYS A 1 -2.96 2.57 -22.63
N CYS A 2 -1.99 2.63 -21.70
CA CYS A 2 -1.05 1.54 -21.50
C CYS A 2 -1.81 0.33 -20.91
N LYS A 3 -1.57 -0.86 -21.44
CA LYS A 3 -2.21 -2.11 -20.99
C LYS A 3 -1.17 -3.14 -20.53
N ASP A 4 0.05 -2.69 -20.28
CA ASP A 4 1.18 -3.52 -19.85
C ASP A 4 1.13 -3.74 -18.33
N PHE A 5 0.09 -4.43 -17.87
CA PHE A 5 -0.14 -4.82 -16.49
C PHE A 5 -1.10 -6.02 -16.39
N ILE A 6 -1.05 -6.69 -15.27
CA ILE A 6 -2.01 -7.71 -14.83
C ILE A 6 -2.84 -7.10 -13.70
N TRP A 7 -4.15 -7.24 -13.74
CA TRP A 7 -5.02 -6.88 -12.65
C TRP A 7 -5.33 -8.09 -11.78
N LEU A 8 -4.60 -8.22 -10.67
CA LEU A 8 -4.84 -9.28 -9.67
C LEU A 8 -5.82 -8.76 -8.61
N ILE A 9 -7.00 -9.33 -8.56
CA ILE A 9 -8.06 -9.03 -7.61
C ILE A 9 -8.05 -10.09 -6.50
N ILE A 10 -7.84 -9.65 -5.25
CA ILE A 10 -7.96 -10.51 -4.07
C ILE A 10 -9.26 -10.13 -3.36
N ASP A 11 -10.22 -11.03 -3.39
CA ASP A 11 -11.50 -10.87 -2.72
C ASP A 11 -11.41 -11.43 -1.29
N ASP A 12 -11.42 -10.54 -0.30
CA ASP A 12 -11.33 -10.88 1.12
C ASP A 12 -12.70 -11.24 1.72
N GLY A 13 -13.44 -12.11 1.04
CA GLY A 13 -14.68 -12.69 1.53
C GLY A 13 -15.91 -11.84 1.27
N SER A 14 -16.04 -11.24 0.09
CA SER A 14 -17.25 -10.52 -0.32
C SER A 14 -18.46 -11.45 -0.34
N THR A 15 -19.60 -10.93 0.10
CA THR A 15 -20.89 -11.66 0.14
C THR A 15 -21.93 -11.09 -0.83
N ASP A 16 -21.54 -10.09 -1.59
CA ASP A 16 -22.33 -9.41 -2.61
C ASP A 16 -22.05 -9.99 -4.02
N SER A 17 -22.37 -9.23 -5.07
CA SER A 17 -22.17 -9.64 -6.46
C SER A 17 -20.74 -9.49 -6.98
N THR A 18 -19.74 -9.19 -6.15
CA THR A 18 -18.35 -8.92 -6.55
C THR A 18 -17.79 -10.04 -7.44
N ALA A 19 -17.90 -11.32 -7.04
CA ALA A 19 -17.40 -12.44 -7.82
C ALA A 19 -18.05 -12.55 -9.21
N GLY A 20 -19.37 -12.27 -9.30
CA GLY A 20 -20.10 -12.23 -10.57
C GLY A 20 -19.59 -11.13 -11.49
N LEU A 21 -19.43 -9.93 -10.95
CA LEU A 21 -18.92 -8.76 -11.67
C LEU A 21 -17.50 -8.99 -12.22
N VAL A 22 -16.60 -9.55 -11.40
CA VAL A 22 -15.23 -9.87 -11.86
C VAL A 22 -15.25 -10.91 -12.97
N LYS A 23 -16.10 -11.93 -12.87
CA LYS A 23 -16.26 -12.94 -13.91
C LYS A 23 -16.75 -12.33 -15.24
N GLU A 24 -17.64 -11.35 -15.19
CA GLU A 24 -18.07 -10.60 -16.39
C GLU A 24 -16.90 -9.82 -16.99
N TRP A 25 -16.07 -9.15 -16.18
CA TRP A 25 -14.88 -8.43 -16.66
C TRP A 25 -13.85 -9.37 -17.29
N GLN A 26 -13.64 -10.57 -16.73
CA GLN A 26 -12.74 -11.58 -17.30
C GLN A 26 -13.16 -12.07 -18.68
N GLN A 27 -14.45 -11.98 -19.01
CA GLN A 27 -14.99 -12.35 -20.34
C GLN A 27 -14.85 -11.22 -21.37
N GLN A 28 -14.50 -10.01 -20.95
CA GLN A 28 -14.34 -8.86 -21.84
C GLN A 28 -12.91 -8.80 -22.39
N GLU A 29 -12.76 -8.39 -23.65
CA GLU A 29 -11.45 -8.12 -24.24
C GLU A 29 -10.86 -6.79 -23.74
N CYS A 30 -10.42 -6.74 -22.48
CA CYS A 30 -9.83 -5.55 -21.88
C CYS A 30 -8.44 -5.23 -22.43
N GLY A 31 -7.76 -6.22 -23.04
CA GLY A 31 -6.40 -6.14 -23.56
C GLY A 31 -5.33 -6.17 -22.47
N PHE A 32 -5.68 -6.60 -21.28
CA PHE A 32 -4.81 -6.97 -20.15
C PHE A 32 -5.46 -8.14 -19.41
N GLU A 33 -4.65 -8.89 -18.67
CA GLU A 33 -5.11 -10.05 -17.90
C GLU A 33 -5.80 -9.61 -16.60
N ILE A 34 -6.94 -10.26 -16.28
CA ILE A 34 -7.64 -10.12 -14.99
C ILE A 34 -7.57 -11.46 -14.26
N GLN A 35 -6.90 -11.49 -13.13
CA GLN A 35 -6.83 -12.65 -12.23
C GLN A 35 -7.71 -12.40 -11.01
N TYR A 36 -8.40 -13.44 -10.53
CA TYR A 36 -9.27 -13.35 -9.36
C TYR A 36 -9.00 -14.48 -8.39
N ILE A 37 -8.80 -14.12 -7.12
CA ILE A 37 -8.59 -15.08 -6.03
C ILE A 37 -9.55 -14.72 -4.90
N TYR A 38 -10.50 -15.60 -4.60
CA TYR A 38 -11.35 -15.51 -3.42
C TYR A 38 -10.67 -16.13 -2.20
N LYS A 39 -10.84 -15.53 -1.05
CA LYS A 39 -10.47 -16.08 0.26
C LYS A 39 -11.52 -15.75 1.31
N GLU A 40 -11.57 -16.52 2.39
CA GLU A 40 -12.39 -16.15 3.54
C GLU A 40 -11.89 -14.83 4.16
N ASN A 41 -12.82 -14.00 4.66
CA ASN A 41 -12.51 -12.70 5.22
C ASN A 41 -11.57 -12.77 6.42
N GLY A 42 -10.33 -12.36 6.24
CA GLY A 42 -9.26 -12.33 7.24
C GLY A 42 -8.64 -10.95 7.45
N GLY A 43 -9.12 -9.95 6.72
CA GLY A 43 -8.61 -8.59 6.74
C GLY A 43 -7.53 -8.32 5.70
N MET A 44 -7.38 -7.04 5.37
CA MET A 44 -6.53 -6.52 4.29
C MET A 44 -5.11 -7.10 4.28
N HIS A 45 -4.47 -7.24 5.44
CA HIS A 45 -3.11 -7.80 5.55
C HIS A 45 -3.02 -9.24 5.08
N THR A 46 -4.07 -10.05 5.26
CA THR A 46 -4.12 -11.44 4.76
C THR A 46 -4.33 -11.48 3.25
N ALA A 47 -5.11 -10.55 2.70
CA ALA A 47 -5.26 -10.37 1.25
C ALA A 47 -3.93 -9.97 0.60
N HIS A 48 -3.17 -9.06 1.22
CA HIS A 48 -1.81 -8.72 0.78
C HIS A 48 -0.86 -9.92 0.80
N ASN A 49 -0.93 -10.80 1.81
CA ASN A 49 -0.11 -12.02 1.84
C ASN A 49 -0.38 -12.91 0.61
N ILE A 50 -1.66 -13.07 0.25
CA ILE A 50 -2.04 -13.85 -0.94
C ILE A 50 -1.60 -13.12 -2.22
N ALA A 51 -1.80 -11.81 -2.30
CA ALA A 51 -1.37 -11.03 -3.44
C ALA A 51 0.14 -11.19 -3.70
N TYR A 52 0.97 -10.97 -2.70
CA TYR A 52 2.43 -11.08 -2.84
C TYR A 52 2.91 -12.50 -3.17
N ALA A 53 2.18 -13.54 -2.75
CA ALA A 53 2.48 -14.92 -3.13
C ALA A 53 2.12 -15.23 -4.60
N ASN A 54 1.27 -14.44 -5.24
CA ASN A 54 0.75 -14.67 -6.60
C ASN A 54 1.20 -13.61 -7.63
N ILE A 55 1.89 -12.55 -7.22
CA ILE A 55 2.44 -11.55 -8.14
C ILE A 55 3.78 -12.06 -8.68
N HIS A 56 3.89 -12.09 -10.02
CA HIS A 56 5.11 -12.50 -10.73
C HIS A 56 5.70 -11.39 -11.62
N THR A 57 5.06 -10.23 -11.68
CA THR A 57 5.55 -9.05 -12.40
C THR A 57 6.69 -8.37 -11.63
N GLU A 58 7.56 -7.64 -12.32
CA GLU A 58 8.71 -6.93 -11.73
C GLU A 58 8.28 -5.90 -10.69
N LEU A 59 7.20 -5.16 -10.99
CA LEU A 59 6.62 -4.14 -10.11
C LEU A 59 5.22 -4.55 -9.68
N ASN A 60 4.83 -4.10 -8.52
CA ASN A 60 3.46 -4.20 -8.02
C ASN A 60 2.98 -2.88 -7.38
N ILE A 61 1.69 -2.64 -7.46
CA ILE A 61 1.00 -1.51 -6.85
C ILE A 61 -0.34 -2.00 -6.29
N CYS A 62 -0.70 -1.57 -5.10
CA CYS A 62 -2.02 -1.84 -4.53
C CYS A 62 -2.96 -0.66 -4.80
N ILE A 63 -4.17 -0.98 -5.26
CA ILE A 63 -5.28 -0.05 -5.42
C ILE A 63 -6.44 -0.61 -4.62
N ASP A 64 -6.98 0.17 -3.70
CA ASP A 64 -8.14 -0.22 -2.91
C ASP A 64 -9.40 -0.23 -3.79
N SER A 65 -10.41 -1.00 -3.41
CA SER A 65 -11.60 -1.23 -4.27
C SER A 65 -12.46 0.01 -4.50
N ASP A 66 -12.32 1.03 -3.67
CA ASP A 66 -12.98 2.34 -3.75
C ASP A 66 -12.11 3.41 -4.42
N ASP A 67 -10.88 3.05 -4.82
CA ASP A 67 -9.93 3.93 -5.49
C ASP A 67 -9.84 3.66 -7.00
N CYS A 68 -9.27 4.62 -7.75
CA CYS A 68 -9.04 4.49 -9.18
C CYS A 68 -7.61 4.87 -9.56
N MET A 69 -6.95 4.02 -10.37
CA MET A 69 -5.68 4.41 -10.97
C MET A 69 -5.84 5.64 -11.86
N GLY A 70 -4.88 6.55 -11.78
CA GLY A 70 -4.78 7.69 -12.70
C GLY A 70 -4.70 7.21 -14.16
N PHE A 71 -5.27 8.01 -15.08
CA PHE A 71 -5.41 7.62 -16.49
C PHE A 71 -4.10 7.18 -17.17
N ASP A 72 -2.99 7.87 -16.88
CA ASP A 72 -1.66 7.59 -17.42
C ASP A 72 -0.73 6.91 -16.40
N ALA A 73 -1.22 6.52 -15.23
CA ALA A 73 -0.39 6.05 -14.10
C ALA A 73 0.54 4.91 -14.50
N VAL A 74 0.05 3.86 -15.18
CA VAL A 74 0.89 2.75 -15.63
C VAL A 74 2.02 3.24 -16.52
N LYS A 75 1.72 4.09 -17.51
CA LYS A 75 2.73 4.67 -18.42
C LYS A 75 3.78 5.48 -17.68
N LEU A 76 3.35 6.30 -16.71
CA LEU A 76 4.23 7.14 -15.90
C LEU A 76 5.14 6.29 -15.00
N ILE A 77 4.59 5.25 -14.37
CA ILE A 77 5.33 4.28 -13.56
C ILE A 77 6.40 3.59 -14.39
N LEU A 78 6.03 3.00 -15.54
CA LEU A 78 6.96 2.29 -16.41
C LEU A 78 8.06 3.20 -16.94
N LYS A 79 7.71 4.42 -17.39
CA LYS A 79 8.69 5.42 -17.84
C LYS A 79 9.67 5.80 -16.73
N LYS A 80 9.17 6.05 -15.52
CA LYS A 80 10.03 6.36 -14.36
C LYS A 80 10.91 5.18 -14.03
N TRP A 81 10.35 3.96 -13.99
CA TRP A 81 11.09 2.74 -13.66
C TRP A 81 12.23 2.50 -14.63
N GLU A 82 12.01 2.59 -15.93
CA GLU A 82 13.07 2.47 -16.94
C GLU A 82 14.26 3.42 -16.69
N SER A 83 14.00 4.61 -16.17
CA SER A 83 15.06 5.58 -15.89
C SER A 83 15.86 5.26 -14.61
N VAL A 84 15.36 4.38 -13.74
CA VAL A 84 15.96 4.12 -12.41
C VAL A 84 16.17 2.62 -12.09
N LYS A 85 15.72 1.70 -12.91
CA LYS A 85 15.76 0.23 -12.64
C LYS A 85 17.17 -0.34 -12.41
N ASN A 86 18.21 0.33 -12.90
CA ASN A 86 19.61 -0.08 -12.69
C ASN A 86 20.20 0.46 -11.36
N THR A 87 19.34 0.92 -10.46
CA THR A 87 19.72 1.42 -9.13
C THR A 87 19.16 0.50 -8.04
N ASP A 88 19.59 0.70 -6.79
CA ASP A 88 19.12 -0.07 -5.63
C ASP A 88 17.78 0.44 -5.05
N TYR A 89 16.94 1.08 -5.87
CA TYR A 89 15.61 1.49 -5.39
C TYR A 89 14.69 0.28 -5.20
N ALA A 90 13.93 0.30 -4.09
CA ALA A 90 12.88 -0.69 -3.86
C ALA A 90 11.63 -0.47 -4.75
N GLY A 91 11.58 0.66 -5.44
CA GLY A 91 10.44 1.01 -6.28
C GLY A 91 10.26 2.52 -6.42
N ILE A 92 9.02 2.95 -6.53
CA ILE A 92 8.61 4.33 -6.78
C ILE A 92 7.60 4.78 -5.71
N ILE A 93 7.65 6.06 -5.33
CA ILE A 93 6.63 6.71 -4.52
C ILE A 93 6.00 7.84 -5.34
N GLY A 94 4.67 7.79 -5.51
CA GLY A 94 3.87 8.78 -6.24
C GLY A 94 2.84 9.47 -5.37
N LEU A 95 2.01 10.30 -5.98
CA LEU A 95 0.97 11.07 -5.30
C LEU A 95 -0.38 10.38 -5.42
N ASP A 96 -1.20 10.57 -4.38
CA ASP A 96 -2.64 10.36 -4.42
C ASP A 96 -3.34 11.73 -4.53
N ALA A 97 -4.47 11.78 -5.22
CA ALA A 97 -5.35 12.95 -5.32
C ALA A 97 -6.80 12.53 -5.05
N ASP A 98 -7.65 13.48 -4.74
CA ASP A 98 -9.09 13.26 -4.77
C ASP A 98 -9.61 13.30 -6.24
N PHE A 99 -10.88 12.94 -6.45
CA PHE A 99 -11.51 12.98 -7.78
C PHE A 99 -11.67 14.40 -8.36
N SER A 100 -11.42 15.45 -7.57
CA SER A 100 -11.35 16.84 -8.02
C SER A 100 -9.92 17.24 -8.44
N GLY A 101 -8.94 16.34 -8.31
CA GLY A 101 -7.54 16.57 -8.66
C GLY A 101 -6.71 17.24 -7.55
N HIS A 102 -7.25 17.42 -6.34
CA HIS A 102 -6.46 17.96 -5.23
C HIS A 102 -5.58 16.87 -4.63
N ILE A 103 -4.29 17.17 -4.52
CA ILE A 103 -3.31 16.25 -3.94
C ILE A 103 -3.66 15.97 -2.46
N ILE A 104 -3.71 14.69 -2.08
CA ILE A 104 -3.91 14.28 -0.70
C ILE A 104 -2.69 14.69 0.14
N GLY A 105 -2.93 15.60 1.08
CA GLY A 105 -1.91 16.14 1.97
C GLY A 105 -0.92 17.08 1.28
N LYS A 106 0.36 16.69 1.16
CA LYS A 106 1.40 17.51 0.54
C LYS A 106 2.05 16.79 -0.64
N GLY A 107 2.44 17.57 -1.66
CA GLY A 107 3.34 17.10 -2.70
C GLY A 107 4.76 16.86 -2.20
N PHE A 108 5.62 16.38 -3.08
CA PHE A 108 7.05 16.24 -2.77
C PHE A 108 7.77 17.59 -2.87
N PRO A 109 8.80 17.84 -2.04
CA PRO A 109 9.73 18.96 -2.27
C PRO A 109 10.33 18.90 -3.68
N LYS A 110 10.53 20.05 -4.32
CA LYS A 110 10.98 20.14 -5.73
C LYS A 110 12.26 19.35 -6.03
N ASP A 111 13.19 19.34 -5.07
CA ASP A 111 14.51 18.69 -5.25
C ASP A 111 14.56 17.26 -4.75
N MET A 112 13.44 16.71 -4.25
CA MET A 112 13.39 15.35 -3.72
C MET A 112 13.33 14.33 -4.86
N GLN A 113 14.46 13.71 -5.18
CA GLN A 113 14.56 12.67 -6.20
C GLN A 113 14.33 11.27 -5.64
N LYS A 114 14.59 11.08 -4.34
CA LYS A 114 14.48 9.81 -3.63
C LYS A 114 14.12 10.04 -2.17
N THR A 115 13.43 9.08 -1.58
CA THR A 115 13.08 9.08 -0.15
C THR A 115 12.72 7.66 0.28
N THR A 116 12.57 7.44 1.58
CA THR A 116 11.78 6.33 2.11
C THR A 116 10.37 6.83 2.43
N LEU A 117 9.39 5.96 2.62
CA LEU A 117 8.07 6.39 3.08
C LEU A 117 8.18 7.09 4.45
N SER A 118 8.94 6.50 5.36
CA SER A 118 9.22 7.10 6.69
C SER A 118 9.97 8.43 6.58
N GLY A 119 10.93 8.53 5.66
CA GLY A 119 11.71 9.75 5.41
C GLY A 119 10.85 10.90 4.90
N TYR A 120 9.91 10.62 3.99
CA TYR A 120 8.95 11.60 3.52
C TYR A 120 8.14 12.22 4.68
N TYR A 121 7.60 11.39 5.57
CA TYR A 121 6.86 11.89 6.74
C TYR A 121 7.75 12.59 7.77
N ALA A 122 8.98 12.11 7.97
CA ALA A 122 9.94 12.75 8.86
C ALA A 122 10.36 14.15 8.37
N ALA A 123 10.39 14.34 7.04
CA ALA A 123 10.64 15.65 6.40
C ALA A 123 9.41 16.58 6.41
N GLY A 124 8.33 16.22 7.14
CA GLY A 124 7.11 17.03 7.25
C GLY A 124 6.09 16.80 6.14
N GLY A 125 6.22 15.69 5.41
CA GLY A 125 5.24 15.18 4.47
C GLY A 125 3.91 14.84 5.18
N ARG A 126 2.81 14.88 4.42
CA ARG A 126 1.45 14.60 4.91
C ARG A 126 0.62 13.94 3.82
N GLY A 127 -0.41 13.20 4.26
CA GLY A 127 -1.37 12.50 3.39
C GLY A 127 -0.77 11.24 2.77
N ASP A 128 -1.63 10.38 2.31
CA ASP A 128 -1.26 9.11 1.73
C ASP A 128 -0.48 9.28 0.43
N LYS A 129 0.33 8.31 0.10
CA LYS A 129 1.17 8.27 -1.07
C LYS A 129 1.06 6.92 -1.74
N LYS A 130 0.98 6.90 -3.06
CA LYS A 130 0.92 5.65 -3.80
C LYS A 130 2.32 5.03 -3.91
N LEU A 131 2.40 3.79 -3.47
CA LEU A 131 3.64 3.02 -3.41
C LEU A 131 3.64 1.96 -4.51
N VAL A 132 4.69 1.96 -5.30
CA VAL A 132 4.98 0.92 -6.31
C VAL A 132 6.25 0.22 -5.87
N TYR A 133 6.18 -1.05 -5.57
CA TYR A 133 7.35 -1.82 -5.11
C TYR A 133 7.84 -2.80 -6.16
N ARG A 134 9.14 -3.07 -6.13
CA ARG A 134 9.70 -4.25 -6.75
C ARG A 134 9.19 -5.48 -6.01
N THR A 135 8.71 -6.44 -6.78
CA THR A 135 8.14 -7.68 -6.24
C THR A 135 9.20 -8.54 -5.54
N ASP A 136 10.42 -8.59 -6.08
CA ASP A 136 11.53 -9.31 -5.45
C ASP A 136 11.95 -8.68 -4.11
N ILE A 137 11.88 -7.35 -3.98
CA ILE A 137 12.19 -6.66 -2.72
C ILE A 137 11.12 -6.91 -1.67
N ILE A 138 9.83 -6.69 -2.01
CA ILE A 138 8.76 -6.85 -1.02
C ILE A 138 8.64 -8.30 -0.52
N ASN A 139 9.02 -9.28 -1.34
CA ASN A 139 9.01 -10.69 -0.99
C ASN A 139 10.23 -11.16 -0.18
N LYS A 140 11.29 -10.34 -0.04
CA LYS A 140 12.39 -10.61 0.91
C LYS A 140 11.96 -10.52 2.36
N TYR A 141 10.91 -9.74 2.64
CA TYR A 141 10.45 -9.49 4.00
C TYR A 141 9.31 -10.43 4.40
N PRO A 142 9.23 -10.81 5.70
CA PRO A 142 8.24 -11.76 6.19
C PRO A 142 6.80 -11.33 5.85
N SER A 143 5.93 -12.30 5.65
CA SER A 143 4.49 -12.08 5.50
C SER A 143 3.91 -11.35 6.72
N TYR A 144 2.78 -10.69 6.53
CA TYR A 144 2.05 -10.12 7.66
C TYR A 144 1.62 -11.23 8.60
N PRO A 145 1.83 -11.10 9.92
CA PRO A 145 1.35 -12.09 10.88
C PRO A 145 -0.17 -12.11 10.92
N VAL A 146 -0.71 -13.28 11.29
CA VAL A 146 -2.15 -13.49 11.45
C VAL A 146 -2.42 -13.82 12.90
N PHE A 147 -3.33 -13.11 13.54
CA PHE A 147 -3.76 -13.36 14.92
C PHE A 147 -5.19 -13.91 14.93
N ALA A 148 -5.41 -14.97 15.70
CA ALA A 148 -6.73 -15.61 15.78
C ALA A 148 -7.81 -14.61 16.22
N GLY A 149 -8.89 -14.52 15.46
CA GLY A 149 -10.00 -13.61 15.74
C GLY A 149 -9.77 -12.15 15.38
N GLU A 150 -8.57 -11.74 14.91
CA GLU A 150 -8.26 -10.38 14.52
C GLU A 150 -8.15 -10.23 12.99
N LYS A 151 -8.61 -9.09 12.50
CA LYS A 151 -8.63 -8.79 11.06
C LYS A 151 -7.81 -7.54 10.69
N TYR A 152 -6.89 -7.12 11.56
CA TYR A 152 -6.07 -5.95 11.32
C TYR A 152 -4.62 -6.16 11.75
N VAL A 153 -3.72 -5.95 10.80
CA VAL A 153 -2.29 -5.68 11.02
C VAL A 153 -1.91 -4.53 10.10
N SER A 154 -1.17 -3.56 10.61
CA SER A 154 -0.76 -2.39 9.82
C SER A 154 0.08 -2.79 8.61
N LEU A 155 -0.35 -2.39 7.41
CA LEU A 155 0.42 -2.60 6.18
C LEU A 155 1.76 -1.87 6.20
N ALA A 156 1.89 -0.81 6.98
CA ALA A 156 3.14 -0.09 7.17
C ALA A 156 4.26 -0.95 7.78
N TYR A 157 3.96 -2.15 8.30
CA TYR A 157 4.95 -3.11 8.79
C TYR A 157 6.02 -3.42 7.74
N LYS A 158 5.63 -3.93 6.57
CA LYS A 158 6.59 -4.25 5.50
C LYS A 158 7.32 -3.00 5.01
N TYR A 159 6.61 -1.90 4.82
CA TYR A 159 7.20 -0.64 4.37
C TYR A 159 8.24 -0.11 5.37
N ARG A 160 7.99 -0.26 6.67
CA ARG A 160 8.96 0.10 7.71
C ARG A 160 10.24 -0.73 7.63
N LEU A 161 10.13 -2.02 7.33
CA LEU A 161 11.30 -2.90 7.17
C LEU A 161 12.09 -2.54 5.91
N ILE A 162 11.41 -2.35 4.78
CA ILE A 162 12.04 -1.95 3.51
C ILE A 162 12.77 -0.61 3.65
N ASP A 163 12.17 0.35 4.35
CA ASP A 163 12.74 1.68 4.60
C ASP A 163 14.09 1.65 5.36
N GLN A 164 14.45 0.53 6.03
CA GLN A 164 15.75 0.39 6.70
C GLN A 164 16.89 0.15 5.71
N GLU A 165 16.62 -0.43 4.55
CA GLU A 165 17.63 -0.90 3.61
C GLU A 165 17.55 -0.19 2.26
N TYR A 166 16.36 0.23 1.84
CA TYR A 166 16.10 0.72 0.50
C TYR A 166 15.41 2.08 0.49
N GLN A 167 15.57 2.79 -0.60
CA GLN A 167 14.85 4.02 -0.91
C GLN A 167 13.90 3.80 -2.09
N LEU A 168 12.93 4.72 -2.24
CA LEU A 168 12.02 4.80 -3.36
C LEU A 168 12.38 5.99 -4.25
N ALA A 169 12.32 5.82 -5.56
CA ALA A 169 12.44 6.93 -6.50
C ALA A 169 11.16 7.79 -6.44
N VAL A 170 11.31 9.09 -6.36
CA VAL A 170 10.16 10.01 -6.32
C VAL A 170 9.62 10.24 -7.72
N LEU A 171 8.32 10.08 -7.89
CA LEU A 171 7.54 10.42 -9.08
C LEU A 171 6.47 11.45 -8.66
N PRO A 172 6.65 12.76 -8.89
CA PRO A 172 5.74 13.80 -8.42
C PRO A 172 4.48 13.91 -9.30
N GLU A 173 3.89 12.76 -9.63
CA GLU A 173 2.69 12.63 -10.47
C GLU A 173 1.59 11.90 -9.68
N VAL A 174 0.33 12.21 -9.99
CA VAL A 174 -0.83 11.52 -9.41
C VAL A 174 -0.97 10.13 -10.03
N LEU A 175 -0.82 9.11 -9.22
CA LEU A 175 -0.94 7.71 -9.63
C LEU A 175 -2.29 7.10 -9.28
N CYS A 176 -2.97 7.64 -8.26
CA CYS A 176 -4.27 7.14 -7.82
C CYS A 176 -5.18 8.28 -7.42
N ASN A 177 -6.46 8.16 -7.79
CA ASN A 177 -7.53 9.00 -7.26
C ASN A 177 -8.23 8.22 -6.16
N VAL A 178 -8.32 8.81 -4.98
CA VAL A 178 -8.82 8.19 -3.76
C VAL A 178 -10.08 8.89 -3.25
N GLU A 179 -10.99 8.10 -2.68
CA GLU A 179 -12.20 8.61 -2.05
C GLU A 179 -12.23 8.20 -0.57
N TYR A 180 -12.23 9.20 0.32
CA TYR A 180 -12.33 8.93 1.75
C TYR A 180 -13.79 8.62 2.13
N GLN A 181 -14.06 7.35 2.37
CA GLN A 181 -15.36 6.89 2.81
C GLN A 181 -15.69 7.38 4.24
N GLU A 182 -16.96 7.70 4.49
CA GLU A 182 -17.42 8.15 5.83
C GLU A 182 -17.23 7.05 6.88
N ASP A 183 -17.38 5.79 6.50
CA ASP A 183 -17.24 4.61 7.35
C ASP A 183 -15.84 3.98 7.30
N GLY A 184 -14.87 4.66 6.68
CA GLY A 184 -13.51 4.16 6.48
C GLY A 184 -12.77 3.81 7.78
N SER A 185 -11.83 2.90 7.69
CA SER A 185 -11.01 2.40 8.81
C SER A 185 -10.32 3.50 9.60
N SER A 186 -9.94 4.60 8.93
CA SER A 186 -9.26 5.75 9.54
C SER A 186 -10.13 6.52 10.55
N LYS A 187 -11.45 6.55 10.37
CA LYS A 187 -12.38 7.24 11.29
C LYS A 187 -12.77 6.36 12.51
N ASN A 188 -12.57 5.05 12.42
CA ASN A 188 -12.98 4.07 13.44
C ASN A 188 -11.79 3.48 14.25
N MET A 189 -10.70 4.23 14.40
CA MET A 189 -9.44 3.73 15.00
C MET A 189 -9.62 3.13 16.40
N LEU A 190 -10.36 3.77 17.30
CA LEU A 190 -10.54 3.24 18.67
C LEU A 190 -11.22 1.86 18.64
N ARG A 191 -12.24 1.67 17.80
CA ARG A 191 -12.91 0.38 17.63
C ARG A 191 -11.96 -0.67 17.04
N GLN A 192 -11.09 -0.25 16.12
CA GLN A 192 -10.04 -1.12 15.57
C GLN A 192 -9.05 -1.57 16.64
N TYR A 193 -8.59 -0.67 17.52
CA TYR A 193 -7.71 -1.01 18.64
C TYR A 193 -8.34 -2.09 19.56
N LEU A 194 -9.59 -1.88 19.96
CA LEU A 194 -10.28 -2.82 20.85
C LEU A 194 -10.51 -4.21 20.22
N ARG A 195 -10.66 -4.27 18.90
CA ARG A 195 -10.94 -5.53 18.18
C ARG A 195 -9.67 -6.28 17.75
N ASN A 196 -8.54 -5.58 17.66
CA ASN A 196 -7.30 -6.14 17.11
C ASN A 196 -6.09 -5.82 17.99
N PRO A 197 -6.13 -6.15 19.31
CA PRO A 197 -5.07 -5.74 20.25
C PRO A 197 -3.71 -6.33 19.90
N ASN A 198 -3.64 -7.58 19.44
CA ASN A 198 -2.36 -8.21 19.08
C ASN A 198 -1.76 -7.61 17.82
N GLY A 199 -2.57 -7.30 16.80
CA GLY A 199 -2.14 -6.62 15.58
C GLY A 199 -1.56 -5.23 15.87
N PHE A 200 -2.21 -4.47 16.76
CA PHE A 200 -1.69 -3.16 17.19
C PHE A 200 -0.45 -3.29 18.07
N ALA A 201 -0.43 -4.22 19.03
CA ALA A 201 0.75 -4.48 19.86
C ALA A 201 1.96 -4.89 18.99
N PHE A 202 1.75 -5.77 18.01
CA PHE A 202 2.78 -6.13 17.02
C PHE A 202 3.32 -4.90 16.30
N TRP A 203 2.43 -4.05 15.76
CA TRP A 203 2.84 -2.83 15.06
C TRP A 203 3.64 -1.88 15.97
N ARG A 204 3.22 -1.69 17.24
CA ARG A 204 3.96 -0.86 18.18
C ARG A 204 5.36 -1.40 18.47
N LYS A 205 5.51 -2.73 18.62
CA LYS A 205 6.83 -3.36 18.77
C LYS A 205 7.74 -3.09 17.57
N ILE A 206 7.22 -3.13 16.36
CA ILE A 206 7.96 -2.77 15.14
C ILE A 206 8.37 -1.30 15.16
N CYS A 207 7.47 -0.39 15.51
CA CYS A 207 7.77 1.04 15.62
C CYS A 207 8.84 1.33 16.67
N MET A 208 8.81 0.65 17.81
CA MET A 208 9.83 0.77 18.86
C MET A 208 11.19 0.21 18.43
N ARG A 209 11.20 -0.89 17.66
CA ARG A 209 12.44 -1.48 17.14
C ARG A 209 13.11 -0.60 16.08
N TYR A 210 12.32 0.11 15.26
CA TYR A 210 12.76 0.97 14.17
C TYR A 210 12.19 2.40 14.32
N PRO A 211 12.60 3.14 15.37
CA PRO A 211 11.98 4.43 15.67
C PRO A 211 12.39 5.52 14.68
N GLN A 212 11.46 6.36 14.28
CA GLN A 212 11.73 7.53 13.41
C GLN A 212 12.42 8.68 14.19
N SER A 213 12.17 8.77 15.48
CA SER A 213 12.79 9.76 16.40
C SER A 213 12.62 9.32 17.85
N LYS A 214 13.42 9.91 18.77
CA LYS A 214 13.28 9.67 20.22
C LYS A 214 11.87 10.02 20.74
N LYS A 215 11.29 11.13 20.25
CA LYS A 215 9.92 11.53 20.60
C LYS A 215 8.90 10.46 20.14
N ARG A 216 9.04 9.95 18.92
CA ARG A 216 8.15 8.92 18.40
C ARG A 216 8.28 7.61 19.16
N LEU A 217 9.52 7.20 19.50
CA LEU A 217 9.76 6.03 20.34
C LEU A 217 9.01 6.13 21.68
N LEU A 218 9.11 7.26 22.38
CA LEU A 218 8.37 7.47 23.63
C LEU A 218 6.86 7.33 23.44
N MET A 219 6.31 7.93 22.39
CA MET A 219 4.88 7.83 22.09
C MET A 219 4.45 6.38 21.76
N ASP A 220 5.28 5.64 21.02
CA ASP A 220 4.99 4.24 20.70
C ASP A 220 5.06 3.34 21.94
N CYS A 221 5.97 3.62 22.89
CA CYS A 221 6.02 2.95 24.21
C CYS A 221 4.73 3.23 25.02
N ILE A 222 4.29 4.50 25.10
CA ILE A 222 3.05 4.87 25.80
C ILE A 222 1.85 4.14 25.17
N HIS A 223 1.70 4.19 23.86
CA HIS A 223 0.61 3.53 23.15
C HIS A 223 0.65 1.99 23.21
N TYR A 224 1.81 1.41 23.49
CA TYR A 224 1.92 -0.04 23.71
C TYR A 224 1.45 -0.46 25.10
N CYS A 225 1.61 0.42 26.10
CA CYS A 225 1.23 0.16 27.50
C CYS A 225 -0.22 0.58 27.83
N SER A 226 -0.89 1.33 26.95
CA SER A 226 -2.27 1.78 27.13
C SER A 226 -3.27 0.83 26.48
#